data_f0f311626b35b9d884f1d2d0f5043b1a
#
_entry.id   f0f311626b35b9d884f1d2d0f5043b1a
#
_cell.length_a   1.000
_cell.length_b   1.000
_cell.length_c   1.000
_cell.angle_alpha   90.00
_cell.angle_beta   90.00
_cell.angle_gamma   90.00
#
_symmetry.space_group_name_H-M   'P 1'
#
loop_
_entity.id
_entity.type
_entity.pdbx_description
1 polymer ?
#
loop_
_entity_poly.entity_id
_entity_poly.type
_entity_poly.pdbx_seq_one_letter_code
_entity_poly.pdbx_strand_id
1 'polypeptide(L)'
;MSQSAFYDLAVIDNVPFGLTGSQGRFFALRLERPDWKSWAPGQFVMLRPQGWALDMPWARPFSICRVSTNELVIFFQVAGRGTEKMAKLRRGDKVHLWGPLGNRFAVEGGTPTLLLAGGIGIAPFVGYAERHPTPGGLSMVFG
;
A
#
# COMPACT_ATOMS: atom_id res chain seq x y z
N MET A 1 -20.21 5.27 1.28
CA MET A 1 -19.39 4.64 0.21
C MET A 1 -18.18 5.53 -0.05
N SER A 2 -16.99 4.97 -0.06
CA SER A 2 -15.79 5.68 -0.50
C SER A 2 -15.90 5.91 -1.99
N GLN A 3 -15.86 7.17 -2.43
CA GLN A 3 -15.90 7.49 -3.85
C GLN A 3 -14.49 7.31 -4.40
N SER A 4 -14.29 6.30 -5.25
CA SER A 4 -13.02 6.11 -5.95
C SER A 4 -12.82 7.23 -6.98
N ALA A 5 -11.61 7.75 -7.06
CA ALA A 5 -11.24 8.80 -7.99
C ALA A 5 -9.82 8.58 -8.53
N PHE A 6 -9.48 9.33 -9.58
CA PHE A 6 -8.14 9.34 -10.17
C PHE A 6 -7.33 10.50 -9.61
N TYR A 7 -6.07 10.25 -9.34
CA TYR A 7 -5.13 11.20 -8.77
C TYR A 7 -3.78 11.13 -9.49
N ASP A 8 -3.14 12.27 -9.60
CA ASP A 8 -1.73 12.40 -9.95
C ASP A 8 -0.96 12.81 -8.71
N LEU A 9 -0.22 11.89 -8.12
CA LEU A 9 0.47 12.09 -6.87
C LEU A 9 1.98 12.13 -7.07
N ALA A 10 2.66 13.00 -6.32
CA ALA A 10 4.11 12.99 -6.27
C ALA A 10 4.63 11.93 -5.30
N VAL A 11 5.75 11.33 -5.67
CA VAL A 11 6.56 10.49 -4.79
C VAL A 11 7.25 11.39 -3.77
N ILE A 12 6.99 11.14 -2.49
CA ILE A 12 7.69 11.77 -1.36
C ILE A 12 9.01 11.06 -1.14
N ASP A 13 8.99 9.72 -1.16
CA ASP A 13 10.15 8.88 -0.95
C ASP A 13 9.85 7.45 -1.41
N ASN A 14 10.92 6.66 -1.61
CA ASN A 14 10.81 5.25 -1.99
C ASN A 14 11.92 4.47 -1.28
N VAL A 15 11.60 3.93 -0.12
CA VAL A 15 12.58 3.41 0.84
C VAL A 15 12.63 1.90 0.78
N PRO A 16 13.80 1.30 0.48
CA PRO A 16 13.96 -0.14 0.63
C PRO A 16 13.90 -0.55 2.11
N PHE A 17 13.30 -1.70 2.40
CA PHE A 17 13.23 -2.25 3.75
C PHE A 17 13.34 -3.78 3.74
N GLY A 18 13.47 -4.35 4.95
CA GLY A 18 13.63 -5.78 5.15
C GLY A 18 15.10 -6.21 5.17
N LEU A 19 15.33 -7.50 5.46
CA LEU A 19 16.67 -8.06 5.48
C LEU A 19 17.20 -8.23 4.04
N THR A 20 18.47 -7.91 3.86
CA THR A 20 19.18 -8.20 2.61
C THR A 20 19.41 -9.69 2.51
N GLY A 21 18.73 -10.36 1.59
CA GLY A 21 18.86 -11.80 1.39
C GLY A 21 17.93 -12.34 0.30
N SER A 22 17.79 -13.63 0.22
CA SER A 22 17.23 -14.41 -0.89
C SER A 22 15.73 -14.23 -1.20
N GLN A 23 14.99 -13.47 -0.43
CA GLN A 23 13.52 -13.40 -0.52
C GLN A 23 12.96 -12.23 -1.34
N GLY A 24 13.80 -11.50 -2.06
CA GLY A 24 13.38 -10.36 -2.87
C GLY A 24 13.53 -9.01 -2.16
N ARG A 25 13.43 -7.96 -2.95
CA ARG A 25 13.55 -6.58 -2.46
C ARG A 25 12.17 -6.02 -2.12
N PHE A 26 12.05 -5.41 -0.96
CA PHE A 26 10.83 -4.76 -0.50
C PHE A 26 11.03 -3.24 -0.43
N PHE A 27 9.98 -2.50 -0.73
CA PHE A 27 9.98 -1.04 -0.75
C PHE A 27 8.72 -0.49 -0.07
N ALA A 28 8.91 0.60 0.66
CA ALA A 28 7.85 1.47 1.14
C ALA A 28 7.79 2.70 0.22
N LEU A 29 6.84 2.73 -0.70
CA LEU A 29 6.58 3.88 -1.56
C LEU A 29 5.68 4.85 -0.80
N ARG A 30 6.21 6.05 -0.56
CA ARG A 30 5.53 7.15 0.13
C ARG A 30 5.08 8.17 -0.91
N LEU A 31 3.79 8.38 -1.00
CA LEU A 31 3.14 9.29 -1.95
C LEU A 31 2.48 10.46 -1.21
N GLU A 32 2.33 11.58 -1.90
CA GLU A 32 1.42 12.62 -1.43
C GLU A 32 0.07 12.01 -1.05
N ARG A 33 -0.54 12.51 0.02
CA ARG A 33 -1.85 12.04 0.44
C ARG A 33 -2.91 12.43 -0.59
N PRO A 34 -3.68 11.46 -1.13
CA PRO A 34 -4.85 11.77 -1.95
C PRO A 34 -5.96 12.40 -1.11
N ASP A 35 -6.77 13.23 -1.73
CA ASP A 35 -7.92 13.89 -1.09
C ASP A 35 -9.10 12.91 -0.90
N TRP A 36 -8.85 11.84 -0.18
CA TRP A 36 -9.89 10.86 0.15
C TRP A 36 -10.70 11.32 1.35
N LYS A 37 -12.04 11.33 1.20
CA LYS A 37 -12.95 11.53 2.33
C LYS A 37 -12.86 10.40 3.35
N SER A 38 -12.65 9.18 2.87
CA SER A 38 -12.51 7.99 3.72
C SER A 38 -11.78 6.85 2.98
N TRP A 39 -11.14 6.00 3.75
CA TRP A 39 -10.61 4.71 3.32
C TRP A 39 -10.70 3.72 4.49
N ALA A 40 -10.54 2.44 4.21
CA ALA A 40 -10.54 1.42 5.25
C ALA A 40 -9.46 0.34 4.97
N PRO A 41 -8.89 -0.28 6.02
CA PRO A 41 -7.96 -1.38 5.88
C PRO A 41 -8.56 -2.53 5.05
N GLY A 42 -7.76 -3.12 4.19
CA GLY A 42 -8.18 -4.13 3.22
C GLY A 42 -8.43 -3.59 1.81
N GLN A 43 -8.66 -2.27 1.68
CA GLN A 43 -8.76 -1.63 0.37
C GLN A 43 -7.40 -1.52 -0.32
N PHE A 44 -7.45 -1.36 -1.64
CA PHE A 44 -6.28 -1.25 -2.49
C PHE A 44 -6.39 -0.07 -3.46
N VAL A 45 -5.32 0.20 -4.16
CA VAL A 45 -5.26 1.16 -5.26
C VAL A 45 -4.73 0.50 -6.52
N MET A 46 -5.13 1.02 -7.67
CA MET A 46 -4.44 0.77 -8.93
C MET A 46 -3.43 1.89 -9.14
N LEU A 47 -2.17 1.56 -9.34
CA LEU A 47 -1.08 2.53 -9.45
C LEU A 47 -0.29 2.29 -10.74
N ARG A 48 0.05 3.38 -11.43
CA ARG A 48 0.88 3.39 -12.62
C ARG A 48 1.81 4.61 -12.59
N PRO A 49 3.14 4.42 -12.51
CA PRO A 49 4.07 5.53 -12.66
C PRO A 49 3.88 6.27 -13.99
N GLN A 50 4.00 7.58 -13.97
CA GLN A 50 4.14 8.35 -15.21
C GLN A 50 5.44 7.93 -15.91
N GLY A 51 5.49 8.03 -17.22
CA GLY A 51 6.67 7.62 -17.99
C GLY A 51 6.80 6.11 -18.24
N TRP A 52 5.86 5.29 -17.76
CA TRP A 52 5.78 3.93 -18.26
C TRP A 52 5.38 3.95 -19.73
N ALA A 53 6.19 3.27 -20.55
CA ALA A 53 5.96 3.19 -21.99
C ALA A 53 4.72 2.33 -22.32
N LEU A 54 4.35 2.29 -23.59
CA LEU A 54 3.21 1.52 -24.10
C LEU A 54 3.36 0.00 -23.89
N ASP A 55 4.57 -0.49 -23.63
CA ASP A 55 4.82 -1.90 -23.29
C ASP A 55 4.32 -2.26 -21.87
N MET A 56 3.94 -1.27 -21.06
CA MET A 56 3.33 -1.45 -19.74
C MET A 56 2.14 -0.50 -19.54
N PRO A 57 1.07 -0.66 -20.33
CA PRO A 57 -0.05 0.28 -20.32
C PRO A 57 -0.90 0.21 -19.05
N TRP A 58 -0.89 -0.92 -18.37
CA TRP A 58 -1.81 -1.20 -17.27
C TRP A 58 -1.24 -0.81 -15.90
N ALA A 59 -2.09 -0.20 -15.08
CA ALA A 59 -1.83 -0.01 -13.65
C ALA A 59 -1.73 -1.36 -12.93
N ARG A 60 -1.08 -1.37 -11.77
CA ARG A 60 -0.93 -2.55 -10.90
C ARG A 60 -1.65 -2.32 -9.58
N PRO A 61 -2.30 -3.38 -9.02
CA PRO A 61 -2.97 -3.29 -7.74
C PRO A 61 -1.96 -3.36 -6.58
N PHE A 62 -2.16 -2.48 -5.59
CA PHE A 62 -1.38 -2.50 -4.35
C PHE A 62 -2.30 -2.23 -3.17
N SER A 63 -2.16 -3.03 -2.12
CA SER A 63 -2.86 -2.79 -0.86
C SER A 63 -2.45 -1.45 -0.27
N ILE A 64 -3.41 -0.73 0.27
CA ILE A 64 -3.14 0.45 1.07
C ILE A 64 -2.52 -0.01 2.39
N CYS A 65 -1.25 0.36 2.63
CA CYS A 65 -0.57 0.05 3.87
C CYS A 65 -1.07 0.98 4.98
N ARG A 66 -0.97 2.28 4.78
CA ARG A 66 -1.47 3.30 5.72
C ARG A 66 -1.71 4.63 5.00
N VAL A 67 -2.54 5.46 5.61
CA VAL A 67 -2.74 6.85 5.21
C VAL A 67 -2.64 7.72 6.45
N SER A 68 -1.70 8.63 6.46
CA SER A 68 -1.53 9.62 7.52
C SER A 68 -2.04 11.00 7.08
N THR A 69 -1.79 12.02 7.88
CA THR A 69 -2.17 13.40 7.56
C THR A 69 -1.55 13.89 6.26
N ASN A 70 -0.32 13.45 5.93
CA ASN A 70 0.48 14.02 4.85
C ASN A 70 0.80 13.03 3.72
N GLU A 71 0.58 11.74 3.93
CA GLU A 71 1.04 10.72 2.99
C GLU A 71 0.15 9.48 2.90
N LEU A 72 0.23 8.84 1.74
CA LEU A 72 -0.19 7.46 1.48
C LEU A 72 1.06 6.59 1.38
N VAL A 73 1.07 5.45 2.08
CA VAL A 73 2.16 4.48 2.02
C VAL A 73 1.67 3.18 1.38
N ILE A 74 2.44 2.71 0.43
CA ILE A 74 2.26 1.44 -0.28
C ILE A 74 3.49 0.58 -0.05
N PHE A 75 3.32 -0.64 0.46
CA PHE A 75 4.39 -1.63 0.48
C PHE A 75 4.33 -2.49 -0.78
N PHE A 76 5.46 -2.70 -1.42
CA PHE A 76 5.56 -3.63 -2.53
C PHE A 76 6.85 -4.44 -2.52
N GLN A 77 6.78 -5.62 -3.12
CA GLN A 77 7.92 -6.49 -3.39
C GLN A 77 8.27 -6.41 -4.87
N VAL A 78 9.55 -6.40 -5.18
CA VAL A 78 10.01 -6.50 -6.56
C VAL A 78 9.82 -7.94 -7.05
N ALA A 79 8.82 -8.14 -7.91
CA ALA A 79 8.43 -9.44 -8.42
C ALA A 79 8.39 -9.51 -9.95
N GLY A 80 8.72 -8.41 -10.64
CA GLY A 80 8.74 -8.36 -12.11
C GLY A 80 8.97 -6.96 -12.64
N ARG A 81 8.95 -6.80 -13.97
CA ARG A 81 9.31 -5.56 -14.70
C ARG A 81 8.67 -4.28 -14.15
N GLY A 82 7.37 -4.34 -13.82
CA GLY A 82 6.65 -3.18 -13.28
C GLY A 82 7.20 -2.74 -11.94
N THR A 83 7.33 -3.67 -11.00
CA THR A 83 7.85 -3.39 -9.65
C THR A 83 9.35 -3.09 -9.66
N GLU A 84 10.12 -3.63 -10.62
CA GLU A 84 11.52 -3.21 -10.84
C GLU A 84 11.63 -1.73 -11.25
N LYS A 85 10.73 -1.27 -12.13
CA LYS A 85 10.65 0.15 -12.49
C LYS A 85 10.16 1.00 -11.32
N MET A 86 9.18 0.51 -10.55
CA MET A 86 8.72 1.20 -9.33
C MET A 86 9.83 1.37 -8.30
N ALA A 87 10.70 0.37 -8.15
CA ALA A 87 11.85 0.45 -7.23
C ALA A 87 12.86 1.58 -7.58
N LYS A 88 12.79 2.11 -8.80
CA LYS A 88 13.65 3.21 -9.28
C LYS A 88 12.99 4.58 -9.13
N LEU A 89 11.75 4.65 -8.69
CA LEU A 89 11.06 5.92 -8.45
C LEU A 89 11.81 6.74 -7.40
N ARG A 90 11.86 8.05 -7.63
CA ARG A 90 12.55 9.02 -6.79
C ARG A 90 11.58 10.12 -6.35
N ARG A 91 11.97 10.84 -5.32
CA ARG A 91 11.24 12.04 -4.89
C ARG A 91 10.95 12.97 -6.08
N GLY A 92 9.71 13.40 -6.19
CA GLY A 92 9.21 14.28 -7.23
C GLY A 92 8.68 13.57 -8.48
N ASP A 93 9.00 12.28 -8.68
CA ASP A 93 8.34 11.50 -9.74
C ASP A 93 6.84 11.48 -9.51
N LYS A 94 6.08 11.34 -10.59
CA LYS A 94 4.62 11.30 -10.54
C LYS A 94 4.07 9.92 -10.81
N VAL A 95 2.99 9.59 -10.12
CA VAL A 95 2.24 8.36 -10.34
C VAL A 95 0.76 8.67 -10.53
N HIS A 96 0.14 7.95 -11.46
CA HIS A 96 -1.31 7.90 -11.60
C HIS A 96 -1.85 6.87 -10.61
N LEU A 97 -2.84 7.25 -9.85
CA LEU A 97 -3.47 6.40 -8.86
C LEU A 97 -4.98 6.45 -9.01
N TRP A 98 -5.60 5.28 -8.96
CA TRP A 98 -7.06 5.13 -8.89
C TRP A 98 -7.43 4.39 -7.62
N GLY A 99 -8.27 4.98 -6.79
CA GLY A 99 -8.68 4.41 -5.50
C GLY A 99 -9.40 5.39 -4.59
N PRO A 100 -9.72 4.94 -3.37
CA PRO A 100 -9.55 3.58 -2.87
C PRO A 100 -10.55 2.61 -3.50
N LEU A 101 -10.14 1.36 -3.68
CA LEU A 101 -10.91 0.29 -4.34
C LEU A 101 -11.09 -0.91 -3.42
N GLY A 102 -12.06 -1.75 -3.76
CA GLY A 102 -12.32 -3.02 -3.08
C GLY A 102 -13.03 -2.89 -1.74
N ASN A 103 -13.19 -4.04 -1.10
CA ASN A 103 -13.85 -4.16 0.19
C ASN A 103 -12.87 -3.91 1.34
N ARG A 104 -13.43 -3.59 2.50
CA ARG A 104 -12.68 -3.45 3.75
C ARG A 104 -12.65 -4.77 4.53
N PHE A 105 -11.64 -4.94 5.37
CA PHE A 105 -11.69 -5.97 6.40
C PHE A 105 -12.75 -5.62 7.46
N ALA A 106 -13.32 -6.64 8.08
CA ALA A 106 -14.08 -6.44 9.30
C ALA A 106 -13.14 -5.99 10.42
N VAL A 107 -13.54 -4.95 11.15
CA VAL A 107 -12.80 -4.43 12.30
C VAL A 107 -13.76 -4.43 13.48
N GLU A 108 -13.60 -5.40 14.37
CA GLU A 108 -14.48 -5.60 15.52
C GLU A 108 -13.69 -5.36 16.81
N GLY A 109 -14.07 -4.33 17.57
CA GLY A 109 -13.48 -4.08 18.88
C GLY A 109 -13.92 -5.11 19.91
N GLY A 110 -13.04 -5.39 20.88
CA GLY A 110 -13.34 -6.29 22.01
C GLY A 110 -13.26 -7.79 21.70
N THR A 111 -13.03 -8.17 20.43
CA THR A 111 -12.86 -9.57 20.03
C THR A 111 -11.39 -9.87 19.75
N PRO A 112 -10.81 -10.93 20.35
CA PRO A 112 -9.46 -11.35 19.98
C PRO A 112 -9.38 -11.66 18.49
N THR A 113 -8.43 -11.04 17.80
CA THR A 113 -8.28 -11.13 16.35
C THR A 113 -6.90 -11.66 15.99
N LEU A 114 -6.87 -12.70 15.18
CA LEU A 114 -5.63 -13.26 14.64
C LEU A 114 -5.42 -12.80 13.20
N LEU A 115 -4.30 -12.15 12.94
CA LEU A 115 -3.85 -11.74 11.62
C LEU A 115 -2.84 -12.76 11.08
N LEU A 116 -3.11 -13.31 9.91
CA LEU A 116 -2.20 -14.24 9.24
C LEU A 116 -1.61 -13.53 8.01
N ALA A 117 -0.31 -13.31 8.00
CA ALA A 117 0.39 -12.62 6.91
C ALA A 117 1.53 -13.46 6.36
N GLY A 118 1.59 -13.58 5.03
CA GLY A 118 2.72 -14.16 4.31
C GLY A 118 3.39 -13.11 3.42
N GLY A 119 4.72 -12.94 3.57
CA GLY A 119 5.49 -12.00 2.77
C GLY A 119 4.88 -10.61 2.71
N ILE A 120 4.72 -10.06 1.49
CA ILE A 120 4.16 -8.70 1.29
C ILE A 120 2.68 -8.58 1.70
N GLY A 121 1.99 -9.71 1.95
CA GLY A 121 0.62 -9.73 2.45
C GLY A 121 0.44 -9.05 3.82
N ILE A 122 1.51 -8.72 4.52
CA ILE A 122 1.49 -7.90 5.74
C ILE A 122 1.05 -6.45 5.49
N ALA A 123 1.19 -5.94 4.27
CA ALA A 123 0.98 -4.53 3.95
C ALA A 123 -0.34 -3.95 4.49
N PRO A 124 -1.53 -4.55 4.28
CA PRO A 124 -2.79 -3.96 4.75
C PRO A 124 -2.97 -4.03 6.27
N PHE A 125 -2.18 -4.85 6.98
CA PHE A 125 -2.33 -5.02 8.41
C PHE A 125 -1.72 -3.89 9.24
N VAL A 126 -0.82 -3.09 8.68
CA VAL A 126 -0.31 -1.89 9.35
C VAL A 126 -1.47 -0.92 9.62
N GLY A 127 -2.19 -0.53 8.58
CA GLY A 127 -3.35 0.35 8.73
C GLY A 127 -4.50 -0.30 9.51
N TYR A 128 -4.62 -1.62 9.46
CA TYR A 128 -5.59 -2.37 10.27
C TYR A 128 -5.28 -2.20 11.76
N ALA A 129 -4.03 -2.44 12.17
CA ALA A 129 -3.62 -2.33 13.56
C ALA A 129 -3.70 -0.88 14.09
N GLU A 130 -3.29 0.09 13.27
CA GLU A 130 -3.36 1.52 13.64
C GLU A 130 -4.80 2.01 13.85
N ARG A 131 -5.76 1.44 13.15
CA ARG A 131 -7.18 1.85 13.20
C ARG A 131 -8.05 0.93 14.05
N HIS A 132 -7.49 -0.12 14.62
CA HIS A 132 -8.25 -1.06 15.43
C HIS A 132 -8.61 -0.43 16.78
N PRO A 133 -9.88 -0.46 17.21
CA PRO A 133 -10.32 0.18 18.46
C PRO A 133 -9.71 -0.45 19.71
N THR A 134 -9.32 -1.73 19.65
CA THR A 134 -8.68 -2.47 20.74
C THR A 134 -7.43 -3.21 20.24
N PRO A 135 -6.33 -2.49 19.90
CA PRO A 135 -5.16 -3.10 19.28
C PRO A 135 -4.46 -4.14 20.17
N GLY A 136 -4.61 -4.06 21.49
CA GLY A 136 -4.09 -5.05 22.43
C GLY A 136 -4.70 -6.44 22.28
N GLY A 137 -5.85 -6.59 21.59
CA GLY A 137 -6.48 -7.86 21.28
C GLY A 137 -6.00 -8.48 19.96
N LEU A 138 -5.05 -7.85 19.26
CA LEU A 138 -4.51 -8.34 18.01
C LEU A 138 -3.32 -9.28 18.24
N SER A 139 -3.30 -10.38 17.53
CA SER A 139 -2.14 -11.27 17.42
C SER A 139 -1.80 -11.44 15.94
N MET A 140 -0.52 -11.58 15.63
CA MET A 140 -0.08 -11.78 14.24
C MET A 140 0.83 -13.00 14.13
N VAL A 141 0.57 -13.80 13.11
CA VAL A 141 1.49 -14.83 12.63
C VAL A 141 1.98 -14.38 11.27
N PHE A 142 3.31 -14.35 11.13
CA PHE A 142 3.99 -13.94 9.91
C PHE A 142 4.93 -15.05 9.44
N GLY A 143 4.87 -15.37 8.12
CA GLY A 143 5.68 -16.40 7.49
C GLY A 143 6.16 -16.02 6.09
#